data_12d01671f86fa2136393e3b8c7ee3f33
#
_entry.id   12d01671f86fa2136393e3b8c7ee3f33
#
_cell.length_a   1.000
_cell.length_b   1.000
_cell.length_c   1.000
_cell.angle_alpha   90.00
_cell.angle_beta   90.00
_cell.angle_gamma   90.00
#
_symmetry.space_group_name_H-M   'P 1'
#
loop_
_entity.id
_entity.type
_entity.pdbx_description
1 polymer ?
#
loop_
_entity_poly.entity_id
_entity_poly.type
_entity_poly.pdbx_seq_one_letter_code
_entity_poly.pdbx_strand_id
1 'polypeptide(L)'
;MIQIATGDPRPIGKQIVDAVRMKIATGELGAGDQLPSVRGLAQQLTINPNTVAKAYAELTTEGWLESRQGMGLYVATPRQRLSEDERERRLDDAIGRF
;
A
#
# COMPACT_ATOMS: atom_id res chain seq x y z
N MET A 1 14.20 1.87 6.52
CA MET A 1 13.51 1.75 5.22
C MET A 1 12.43 2.80 5.03
N ILE A 2 11.36 2.76 5.80
CA ILE A 2 10.33 3.81 5.77
C ILE A 2 10.64 4.81 6.86
N GLN A 3 10.74 6.08 6.48
CA GLN A 3 11.06 7.15 7.42
C GLN A 3 9.92 8.15 7.49
N ILE A 4 9.65 8.65 8.67
CA ILE A 4 8.64 9.69 8.89
C ILE A 4 9.32 10.91 9.47
N ALA A 5 8.84 12.10 9.08
CA ALA A 5 9.39 13.36 9.56
C ALA A 5 8.57 13.86 10.75
N THR A 6 9.23 14.11 11.87
CA THR A 6 8.55 14.54 13.09
C THR A 6 7.99 15.95 12.98
N GLY A 7 8.58 16.80 12.14
CA GLY A 7 8.10 18.16 11.93
C GLY A 7 7.11 18.33 10.79
N ASP A 8 6.75 17.24 10.11
CA ASP A 8 5.84 17.28 8.97
C ASP A 8 4.40 17.47 9.45
N PRO A 9 3.63 18.43 8.90
CA PRO A 9 2.24 18.64 9.32
C PRO A 9 1.28 17.53 8.90
N ARG A 10 1.71 16.65 7.97
CA ARG A 10 0.84 15.55 7.53
C ARG A 10 0.68 14.50 8.61
N PRO A 11 -0.49 13.85 8.73
CA PRO A 11 -0.65 12.73 9.66
C PRO A 11 0.38 11.62 9.37
N ILE A 12 0.79 10.93 10.41
CA ILE A 12 1.81 9.87 10.29
C ILE A 12 1.36 8.80 9.29
N GLY A 13 0.08 8.41 9.31
CA GLY A 13 -0.44 7.43 8.36
C GLY A 13 -0.26 7.86 6.91
N LYS A 14 -0.51 9.14 6.62
CA LYS A 14 -0.31 9.69 5.28
C LYS A 14 1.16 9.66 4.87
N GLN A 15 2.04 9.94 5.80
CA GLN A 15 3.49 9.89 5.53
C GLN A 15 3.92 8.46 5.15
N ILE A 16 3.37 7.45 5.82
CA ILE A 16 3.65 6.06 5.50
C ILE A 16 3.15 5.73 4.09
N VAL A 17 1.92 6.12 3.77
CA VAL A 17 1.34 5.88 2.45
C VAL A 17 2.22 6.52 1.36
N ASP A 18 2.55 7.78 1.54
CA ASP A 18 3.36 8.51 0.56
C ASP A 18 4.76 7.93 0.42
N ALA A 19 5.37 7.51 1.54
CA ALA A 19 6.71 6.92 1.52
C ALA A 19 6.72 5.60 0.76
N VAL A 20 5.73 4.75 0.98
CA VAL A 20 5.63 3.46 0.28
C VAL A 20 5.39 3.69 -1.21
N ARG A 21 4.47 4.60 -1.58
CA ARG A 21 4.23 4.94 -2.97
C ARG A 21 5.49 5.41 -3.67
N MET A 22 6.25 6.29 -3.01
CA MET A 22 7.48 6.84 -3.56
C MET A 22 8.51 5.73 -3.77
N LYS A 23 8.67 4.83 -2.82
CA LYS A 23 9.62 3.72 -2.94
C LYS A 23 9.25 2.78 -4.09
N ILE A 24 7.97 2.55 -4.30
CA ILE A 24 7.51 1.74 -5.44
C ILE A 24 7.75 2.50 -6.75
N ALA A 25 7.45 3.80 -6.78
CA ALA A 25 7.61 4.61 -7.98
C ALA A 25 9.07 4.75 -8.40
N THR A 26 9.99 4.83 -7.44
CA THR A 26 11.43 4.95 -7.73
C THR A 26 12.12 3.61 -7.96
N GLY A 27 11.41 2.51 -7.71
CA GLY A 27 11.99 1.17 -7.85
C GLY A 27 12.74 0.66 -6.62
N GLU A 28 12.77 1.41 -5.53
CA GLU A 28 13.35 0.93 -4.28
C GLU A 28 12.63 -0.29 -3.74
N LEU A 29 11.30 -0.32 -3.90
CA LEU A 29 10.49 -1.50 -3.64
C LEU A 29 10.02 -2.04 -4.99
N GLY A 30 10.43 -3.23 -5.32
CA GLY A 30 10.04 -3.88 -6.55
C GLY A 30 8.80 -4.74 -6.36
N ALA A 31 8.14 -5.07 -7.48
CA ALA A 31 6.98 -5.95 -7.46
C ALA A 31 7.35 -7.29 -6.80
N GLY A 32 6.50 -7.73 -5.87
CA GLY A 32 6.73 -8.97 -5.13
C GLY A 32 7.58 -8.81 -3.88
N ASP A 33 8.13 -7.62 -3.62
CA ASP A 33 8.89 -7.38 -2.40
C ASP A 33 7.96 -7.39 -1.20
N GLN A 34 8.41 -8.00 -0.12
CA GLN A 34 7.63 -8.09 1.11
C GLN A 34 7.79 -6.81 1.94
N LEU A 35 6.68 -6.29 2.46
CA LEU A 35 6.68 -5.16 3.37
C LEU A 35 6.93 -5.65 4.80
N PRO A 36 7.49 -4.79 5.68
CA PRO A 36 7.55 -5.13 7.11
C PRO A 36 6.14 -5.39 7.64
N SER A 37 6.04 -6.23 8.66
CA SER A 37 4.75 -6.47 9.31
C SER A 37 4.25 -5.18 9.96
N VAL A 38 2.92 -5.10 10.19
CA VAL A 38 2.33 -3.95 10.88
C VAL A 38 3.04 -3.71 12.21
N ARG A 39 3.20 -4.77 12.99
CA ARG A 39 3.84 -4.67 14.30
C ARG A 39 5.31 -4.28 14.18
N GLY A 40 6.02 -4.89 13.23
CA GLY A 40 7.44 -4.59 13.00
C GLY A 40 7.67 -3.15 12.60
N LEU A 41 6.88 -2.63 11.67
CA LEU A 41 7.02 -1.25 11.23
C LEU A 41 6.64 -0.28 12.36
N ALA A 42 5.58 -0.58 13.10
CA ALA A 42 5.17 0.24 14.23
C ALA A 42 6.26 0.35 15.29
N GLN A 43 6.97 -0.74 15.55
CA GLN A 43 8.10 -0.75 16.48
C GLN A 43 9.26 0.09 15.94
N GLN A 44 9.58 -0.06 14.66
CA GLN A 44 10.65 0.71 14.03
C GLN A 44 10.39 2.21 14.09
N LEU A 45 9.15 2.62 13.87
CA LEU A 45 8.78 4.03 13.85
C LEU A 45 8.33 4.56 15.22
N THR A 46 8.20 3.68 16.20
CA THR A 46 7.72 4.01 17.55
C THR A 46 6.35 4.69 17.48
N ILE A 47 5.41 4.06 16.77
CA ILE A 47 4.06 4.56 16.60
C ILE A 47 3.04 3.45 16.87
N ASN A 48 1.76 3.84 16.93
CA ASN A 48 0.66 2.92 17.16
C ASN A 48 0.53 1.95 15.96
N PRO A 49 0.45 0.63 16.22
CA PRO A 49 0.24 -0.34 15.13
C PRO A 49 -1.01 -0.06 14.29
N ASN A 50 -2.07 0.48 14.90
CA ASN A 50 -3.29 0.82 14.15
C ASN A 50 -3.03 1.84 13.05
N THR A 51 -2.10 2.77 13.27
CA THR A 51 -1.72 3.76 12.25
C THR A 51 -1.08 3.07 11.04
N VAL A 52 -0.20 2.11 11.30
CA VAL A 52 0.42 1.33 10.22
C VAL A 52 -0.62 0.49 9.50
N ALA A 53 -1.51 -0.16 10.26
CA ALA A 53 -2.54 -1.01 9.67
C ALA A 53 -3.45 -0.21 8.73
N LYS A 54 -3.86 1.00 9.13
CA LYS A 54 -4.68 1.86 8.29
C LYS A 54 -3.95 2.28 7.02
N ALA A 55 -2.68 2.65 7.14
CA ALA A 55 -1.87 3.03 5.99
C ALA A 55 -1.73 1.88 5.00
N TYR A 56 -1.44 0.68 5.50
CA TYR A 56 -1.33 -0.50 4.66
C TYR A 56 -2.66 -0.85 4.00
N ALA A 57 -3.78 -0.70 4.72
CA ALA A 57 -5.10 -0.95 4.15
C ALA A 57 -5.41 0.01 3.01
N GLU A 58 -5.06 1.28 3.17
CA GLU A 58 -5.23 2.27 2.10
C GLU A 58 -4.42 1.90 0.87
N LEU A 59 -3.15 1.53 1.06
CA LEU A 59 -2.29 1.12 -0.05
C LEU A 59 -2.80 -0.14 -0.75
N THR A 60 -3.33 -1.07 0.01
CA THR A 60 -3.92 -2.29 -0.55
C THR A 60 -5.17 -1.97 -1.37
N THR A 61 -6.02 -1.09 -0.85
CA THR A 61 -7.23 -0.64 -1.55
C THR A 61 -6.88 0.08 -2.85
N GLU A 62 -5.78 0.84 -2.85
CA GLU A 62 -5.33 1.56 -4.05
C GLU A 62 -4.61 0.65 -5.06
N GLY A 63 -4.34 -0.59 -4.70
CA GLY A 63 -3.69 -1.54 -5.60
C GLY A 63 -2.17 -1.52 -5.57
N TRP A 64 -1.56 -0.79 -4.65
CA TRP A 64 -0.09 -0.77 -4.51
C TRP A 64 0.44 -2.00 -3.81
N LEU A 65 -0.34 -2.54 -2.86
CA LEU A 65 0.04 -3.70 -2.08
C LEU A 65 -0.98 -4.81 -2.27
N GLU A 66 -0.53 -6.05 -2.10
CA GLU A 66 -1.40 -7.21 -2.06
C GLU A 66 -1.19 -7.97 -0.76
N SER A 67 -2.27 -8.50 -0.21
CA SER A 67 -2.23 -9.33 0.99
C SER A 67 -2.15 -10.79 0.57
N ARG A 68 -1.16 -11.51 1.11
CA ARG A 68 -1.06 -12.97 0.92
C ARG A 68 -1.37 -13.62 2.25
N GLN A 69 -2.39 -14.44 2.25
CA GLN A 69 -2.89 -15.06 3.47
C GLN A 69 -1.77 -15.83 4.19
N GLY A 70 -1.55 -15.50 5.47
CA GLY A 70 -0.52 -16.14 6.28
C GLY A 70 0.90 -15.71 5.98
N MET A 71 1.13 -14.86 4.98
CA MET A 71 2.47 -14.46 4.56
C MET A 71 2.74 -12.96 4.68
N GLY A 72 1.72 -12.15 4.91
CA GLY A 72 1.87 -10.70 5.07
C GLY A 72 1.54 -9.91 3.81
N LEU A 73 2.07 -8.69 3.74
CA LEU A 73 1.81 -7.79 2.62
C LEU A 73 3.02 -7.71 1.70
N TYR A 74 2.74 -7.67 0.40
CA TYR A 74 3.74 -7.62 -0.65
C TYR A 74 3.40 -6.50 -1.63
N VAL A 75 4.40 -5.99 -2.32
CA VAL A 75 4.16 -5.01 -3.38
C VAL A 75 3.44 -5.72 -4.52
N ALA A 76 2.29 -5.17 -4.93
CA ALA A 76 1.50 -5.73 -6.02
C ALA A 76 2.24 -5.59 -7.34
N THR A 77 2.09 -6.58 -8.21
CA THR A 77 2.70 -6.50 -9.54
C THR A 77 1.92 -5.51 -10.40
N PRO A 78 2.59 -4.82 -11.35
CA PRO A 78 1.88 -3.94 -12.28
C PRO A 78 0.76 -4.66 -13.04
N ARG A 79 0.97 -5.93 -13.33
CA ARG A 79 -0.02 -6.75 -14.02
C ARG A 79 -1.30 -6.90 -13.20
N GLN A 80 -1.18 -7.11 -11.88
CA GLN A 80 -2.34 -7.22 -11.00
C GLN A 80 -3.10 -5.92 -10.90
N ARG A 81 -2.37 -4.80 -10.83
CA ARG A 81 -3.01 -3.48 -10.78
C ARG A 81 -3.80 -3.20 -12.04
N LEU A 82 -3.23 -3.53 -13.20
CA LEU A 82 -3.91 -3.37 -14.49
C LEU A 82 -5.16 -4.26 -14.59
N SER A 83 -5.05 -5.50 -14.13
CA SER A 83 -6.17 -6.44 -14.17
C SER A 83 -7.34 -5.96 -13.32
N GLU A 84 -7.08 -5.40 -12.15
CA GLU A 84 -8.12 -4.85 -11.29
C GLU A 84 -8.78 -3.64 -11.92
N ASP A 85 -7.99 -2.74 -12.49
CA ASP A 85 -8.51 -1.57 -13.20
C ASP A 85 -9.38 -1.99 -14.37
N GLU A 86 -8.94 -2.97 -15.16
CA GLU A 86 -9.71 -3.48 -16.27
C GLU A 86 -11.02 -4.09 -15.82
N ARG A 87 -10.99 -4.81 -14.71
CA ARG A 87 -12.20 -5.44 -14.16
C ARG A 87 -13.22 -4.40 -13.74
N GLU A 88 -12.78 -3.35 -13.08
CA GLU A 88 -13.65 -2.26 -12.67
C GLU A 88 -14.26 -1.55 -13.88
N ARG A 89 -13.46 -1.29 -14.91
CA ARG A 89 -13.95 -0.67 -16.14
C ARG A 89 -14.98 -1.54 -16.84
N ARG A 90 -14.77 -2.84 -16.90
CA ARG A 90 -15.73 -3.77 -17.51
C ARG A 90 -17.04 -3.80 -16.77
N LEU A 91 -17.00 -3.75 -15.45
CA LEU A 91 -18.19 -3.70 -14.63
C LEU A 91 -18.97 -2.41 -14.89
N ASP A 92 -18.28 -1.29 -14.95
CA ASP A 92 -18.87 0.00 -15.25
C ASP A 92 -19.51 0.01 -16.63
N ASP A 93 -18.81 -0.53 -17.64
CA ASP A 93 -19.33 -0.63 -18.99
C ASP A 93 -20.57 -1.51 -19.06
N ALA A 94 -20.54 -2.65 -18.37
CA ALA A 94 -21.69 -3.56 -18.34
C ALA A 94 -22.90 -2.89 -17.69
N ILE A 95 -22.70 -2.15 -16.62
CA ILE A 95 -23.75 -1.41 -15.94
C ILE A 95 -24.27 -0.28 -16.83
N GLY A 96 -23.37 0.39 -17.52
CA GLY A 96 -23.73 1.49 -18.41
C GLY A 96 -24.53 1.07 -19.64
N ARG A 97 -24.44 -0.19 -20.03
CA ARG A 97 -25.16 -0.71 -21.20
C ARG A 97 -26.60 -1.14 -20.87
N PHE A 98 -26.88 -1.32 -19.63
CA PHE A 98 -28.19 -1.73 -19.16
C PHE A 98 -28.86 -0.59 -18.42
#